data_a683d57b96d5dd36a26f29688b28d54a
#
_entry.id   a683d57b96d5dd36a26f29688b28d54a
#
_cell.length_a   1.000
_cell.length_b   1.000
_cell.length_c   1.000
_cell.angle_alpha   90.00
_cell.angle_beta   90.00
_cell.angle_gamma   90.00
#
_symmetry.space_group_name_H-M   'P 1'
#
loop_
_entity.id
_entity.type
_entity.pdbx_description
1 polymer ?
#
loop_
_entity_poly.entity_id
_entity_poly.type
_entity_poly.pdbx_seq_one_letter_code
_entity_poly.pdbx_strand_id
1 'polypeptide(L)'
;MRRVALLLFCCILSLLQLFSREVEKNVFLDDASSVNPMLWSQAHVAILGDSNTWFGADDCSRLRGWNTWLARLLKPASIRSFARSGATWTNTARTMPNLVQDTGRVADDNVVLSQILRLVHSVSTGQCSRPQLIIVAAGTNDAWFSALRPHALEADDSNSRLASGSALLPFDSLMARIVLPLPQTLAGSVRYGCSLLRVCFPEAKIVLLTPLQTTAVSFARIRQTGDSISAAAHRLSLPVVRQDSLCCVKRSEELKRHRYTYDGTHTNELGARMNAHILARELTRLTGWR
;
A
#
# COMPACT_ATOMS: atom_id res chain seq x y z
N MET A 1 -0.26 -41.73 52.71
CA MET A 1 -0.62 -42.01 51.32
C MET A 1 -1.10 -40.76 50.54
N ARG A 2 -1.99 -39.89 51.05
CA ARG A 2 -2.48 -38.69 50.32
C ARG A 2 -1.41 -37.65 49.95
N ARG A 3 -0.37 -37.43 50.78
CA ARG A 3 0.71 -36.44 50.47
C ARG A 3 1.66 -36.89 49.38
N VAL A 4 1.91 -38.18 49.20
CA VAL A 4 2.77 -38.75 48.15
C VAL A 4 2.08 -38.69 46.79
N ALA A 5 0.75 -38.93 46.75
CA ALA A 5 -0.04 -38.83 45.53
C ALA A 5 -0.11 -37.38 45.00
N LEU A 6 -0.18 -36.38 45.89
CA LEU A 6 -0.21 -34.97 45.52
C LEU A 6 1.12 -34.51 44.92
N LEU A 7 2.25 -34.95 45.48
CA LEU A 7 3.59 -34.64 44.95
C LEU A 7 3.85 -35.27 43.58
N LEU A 8 3.42 -36.53 43.39
CA LEU A 8 3.50 -37.18 42.09
C LEU A 8 2.62 -36.49 41.03
N PHE A 9 1.42 -36.04 41.40
CA PHE A 9 0.55 -35.30 40.48
C PHE A 9 1.12 -33.94 40.06
N CYS A 10 1.72 -33.19 41.01
CA CYS A 10 2.41 -31.94 40.69
C CYS A 10 3.65 -32.14 39.79
N CYS A 11 4.44 -33.20 40.01
CA CYS A 11 5.57 -33.53 39.15
C CYS A 11 5.15 -33.90 37.73
N ILE A 12 4.05 -34.65 37.57
CA ILE A 12 3.52 -35.05 36.26
C ILE A 12 2.98 -33.81 35.54
N LEU A 13 2.29 -32.89 36.20
CA LEU A 13 1.81 -31.63 35.62
C LEU A 13 2.98 -30.72 35.16
N SER A 14 4.03 -30.66 35.95
CA SER A 14 5.23 -29.88 35.60
C SER A 14 5.97 -30.47 34.40
N LEU A 15 6.07 -31.80 34.32
CA LEU A 15 6.66 -32.49 33.18
C LEU A 15 5.81 -32.32 31.89
N LEU A 16 4.48 -32.37 31.99
CA LEU A 16 3.58 -32.13 30.87
C LEU A 16 3.67 -30.69 30.37
N GLN A 17 3.83 -29.71 31.26
CA GLN A 17 4.04 -28.31 30.87
C GLN A 17 5.39 -28.07 30.23
N LEU A 18 6.46 -28.75 30.68
CA LEU A 18 7.78 -28.69 30.03
C LEU A 18 7.75 -29.35 28.64
N PHE A 19 7.08 -30.50 28.52
CA PHE A 19 6.91 -31.20 27.25
C PHE A 19 6.08 -30.37 26.24
N SER A 20 5.00 -29.73 26.69
CA SER A 20 4.21 -28.82 25.88
C SER A 20 5.01 -27.61 25.37
N ARG A 21 5.86 -27.01 26.23
CA ARG A 21 6.74 -25.90 25.84
C ARG A 21 7.87 -26.32 24.87
N GLU A 22 8.35 -27.53 24.98
CA GLU A 22 9.36 -28.07 24.04
C GLU A 22 8.73 -28.44 22.70
N VAL A 23 7.51 -28.99 22.70
CA VAL A 23 6.75 -29.27 21.48
C VAL A 23 6.37 -27.98 20.77
N GLU A 24 5.90 -26.93 21.51
CA GLU A 24 5.66 -25.61 20.92
C GLU A 24 6.94 -24.98 20.35
N LYS A 25 8.09 -25.08 21.03
CA LYS A 25 9.35 -24.59 20.49
C LYS A 25 9.79 -25.34 19.23
N ASN A 26 9.61 -26.64 19.18
CA ASN A 26 9.99 -27.45 18.02
C ASN A 26 9.02 -27.27 16.85
N VAL A 27 7.72 -27.07 17.10
CA VAL A 27 6.75 -26.77 16.03
C VAL A 27 6.99 -25.37 15.43
N PHE A 28 7.52 -24.41 16.22
CA PHE A 28 7.91 -23.10 15.70
C PHE A 28 9.30 -23.06 15.05
N LEU A 29 10.12 -24.09 15.24
CA LEU A 29 11.47 -24.17 14.65
C LEU A 29 11.54 -24.99 13.37
N ASP A 30 10.59 -25.89 13.10
CA ASP A 30 10.59 -26.74 11.91
C ASP A 30 9.88 -26.14 10.69
N ASP A 31 9.19 -24.99 10.80
CA ASP A 31 8.57 -24.30 9.68
C ASP A 31 9.34 -23.05 9.21
N ALA A 32 10.54 -22.84 9.74
CA ALA A 32 11.54 -21.98 9.14
C ALA A 32 12.24 -22.78 8.03
N SER A 33 11.51 -23.16 6.98
CA SER A 33 12.11 -23.54 5.71
C SER A 33 13.15 -22.47 5.39
N SER A 34 14.39 -22.90 5.15
CA SER A 34 15.59 -22.11 4.87
C SER A 34 15.48 -21.37 3.54
N VAL A 35 14.39 -20.64 3.32
CA VAL A 35 14.27 -19.69 2.21
C VAL A 35 15.11 -18.50 2.62
N ASN A 36 16.29 -18.34 2.03
CA ASN A 36 17.09 -17.14 2.19
C ASN A 36 16.19 -15.92 1.93
N PRO A 37 16.10 -14.97 2.87
CA PRO A 37 15.25 -13.79 2.67
C PRO A 37 15.70 -13.08 1.40
N MET A 38 14.75 -12.68 0.57
CA MET A 38 15.03 -11.94 -0.65
C MET A 38 15.79 -10.66 -0.32
N LEU A 39 16.83 -10.39 -1.09
CA LEU A 39 17.59 -9.15 -0.97
C LEU A 39 16.86 -8.01 -1.72
N TRP A 40 16.91 -6.80 -1.18
CA TRP A 40 16.40 -5.62 -1.88
C TRP A 40 17.04 -5.44 -3.25
N SER A 41 18.33 -5.73 -3.38
CA SER A 41 19.07 -5.66 -4.65
C SER A 41 18.57 -6.62 -5.75
N GLN A 42 17.69 -7.54 -5.41
CA GLN A 42 17.05 -8.47 -6.36
C GLN A 42 15.58 -8.10 -6.63
N ALA A 43 15.03 -7.14 -5.87
CA ALA A 43 13.62 -6.79 -5.94
C ALA A 43 13.34 -5.75 -7.04
N HIS A 44 12.28 -5.98 -7.81
CA HIS A 44 11.67 -4.98 -8.68
C HIS A 44 10.47 -4.37 -7.96
N VAL A 45 10.45 -3.04 -7.83
CA VAL A 45 9.43 -2.30 -7.06
C VAL A 45 8.63 -1.40 -7.99
N ALA A 46 7.30 -1.52 -7.94
CA ALA A 46 6.37 -0.60 -8.59
C ALA A 46 5.67 0.28 -7.54
N ILE A 47 5.52 1.56 -7.83
CA ILE A 47 4.86 2.51 -6.93
C ILE A 47 3.71 3.19 -7.67
N LEU A 48 2.53 3.16 -7.06
CA LEU A 48 1.34 3.89 -7.47
C LEU A 48 1.05 4.96 -6.43
N GLY A 49 0.43 6.07 -6.81
CA GLY A 49 0.13 7.08 -5.81
C GLY A 49 -0.31 8.43 -6.35
N ASP A 50 -0.34 9.39 -5.45
CA ASP A 50 -0.71 10.78 -5.73
C ASP A 50 0.52 11.71 -5.89
N SER A 51 0.31 13.02 -5.73
CA SER A 51 1.32 14.06 -5.92
C SER A 51 2.57 13.88 -5.06
N ASN A 52 2.46 13.44 -3.81
CA ASN A 52 3.62 13.24 -2.93
C ASN A 52 4.57 12.15 -3.46
N THR A 53 4.07 11.21 -4.22
CA THR A 53 4.86 10.21 -4.93
C THR A 53 5.32 10.73 -6.29
N TRP A 54 4.41 11.36 -7.05
CA TRP A 54 4.70 11.88 -8.40
C TRP A 54 5.84 12.89 -8.43
N PHE A 55 6.02 13.69 -7.38
CA PHE A 55 7.14 14.63 -7.27
C PHE A 55 8.52 13.97 -7.25
N GLY A 56 8.61 12.66 -7.04
CA GLY A 56 9.83 11.90 -7.19
C GLY A 56 10.16 11.49 -8.64
N ALA A 57 9.28 11.80 -9.59
CA ALA A 57 9.29 11.36 -10.99
C ALA A 57 9.06 9.86 -11.19
N ASP A 58 8.84 9.44 -12.44
CA ASP A 58 8.55 8.04 -12.79
C ASP A 58 9.78 7.13 -12.59
N ASP A 59 10.98 7.68 -12.76
CA ASP A 59 12.28 7.03 -12.54
C ASP A 59 12.81 7.17 -11.11
N CYS A 60 12.03 7.78 -10.20
CA CYS A 60 12.42 8.03 -8.82
C CYS A 60 13.72 8.85 -8.69
N SER A 61 13.93 9.85 -9.53
CA SER A 61 15.18 10.66 -9.58
C SER A 61 15.09 12.00 -8.83
N ARG A 62 13.87 12.55 -8.65
CA ARG A 62 13.68 13.89 -8.07
C ARG A 62 13.56 13.87 -6.55
N LEU A 63 14.35 14.71 -5.87
CA LEU A 63 14.54 14.69 -4.41
C LEU A 63 13.29 15.06 -3.57
N ARG A 64 12.25 15.64 -4.18
CA ARG A 64 11.00 16.00 -3.51
C ARG A 64 10.06 14.82 -3.29
N GLY A 65 10.30 13.67 -3.95
CA GLY A 65 9.55 12.46 -3.74
C GLY A 65 10.21 11.51 -2.74
N TRP A 66 9.45 10.97 -1.81
CA TRP A 66 9.91 9.96 -0.86
C TRP A 66 10.43 8.69 -1.58
N ASN A 67 9.87 8.36 -2.72
CA ASN A 67 10.26 7.23 -3.56
C ASN A 67 11.72 7.31 -4.04
N THR A 68 12.23 8.51 -4.30
CA THR A 68 13.64 8.76 -4.64
C THR A 68 14.57 8.40 -3.48
N TRP A 69 14.22 8.82 -2.28
CA TRP A 69 15.01 8.51 -1.09
C TRP A 69 14.89 7.04 -0.70
N LEU A 70 13.70 6.45 -0.89
CA LEU A 70 13.50 5.02 -0.68
C LEU A 70 14.39 4.18 -1.64
N ALA A 71 14.46 4.57 -2.91
CA ALA A 71 15.35 3.92 -3.89
C ALA A 71 16.82 3.97 -3.45
N ARG A 72 17.26 5.11 -2.92
CA ARG A 72 18.64 5.29 -2.42
C ARG A 72 18.94 4.47 -1.17
N LEU A 73 17.95 4.31 -0.28
CA LEU A 73 18.09 3.58 0.99
C LEU A 73 18.09 2.07 0.77
N LEU A 74 17.15 1.56 -0.01
CA LEU A 74 16.92 0.13 -0.18
C LEU A 74 17.68 -0.46 -1.37
N LYS A 75 18.06 0.35 -2.35
CA LYS A 75 18.79 -0.03 -3.56
C LYS A 75 18.20 -1.26 -4.27
N PRO A 76 16.90 -1.25 -4.60
CA PRO A 76 16.28 -2.37 -5.30
C PRO A 76 16.89 -2.54 -6.70
N ALA A 77 16.73 -3.75 -7.29
CA ALA A 77 17.15 -4.03 -8.67
C ALA A 77 16.53 -3.04 -9.67
N SER A 78 15.28 -2.69 -9.47
CA SER A 78 14.62 -1.56 -10.14
C SER A 78 13.50 -0.99 -9.28
N ILE A 79 13.23 0.30 -9.46
CA ILE A 79 12.08 0.98 -8.87
C ILE A 79 11.47 1.91 -9.91
N ARG A 80 10.14 1.85 -10.08
CA ARG A 80 9.43 2.71 -11.02
C ARG A 80 8.13 3.20 -10.43
N SER A 81 7.82 4.47 -10.64
CA SER A 81 6.58 5.10 -10.20
C SER A 81 5.63 5.30 -11.38
N PHE A 82 4.35 5.00 -11.14
CA PHE A 82 3.21 5.25 -12.03
C PHE A 82 2.29 6.33 -11.44
N ALA A 83 2.70 6.94 -10.34
CA ALA A 83 1.93 7.94 -9.62
C ALA A 83 1.62 9.16 -10.48
N ARG A 84 0.47 9.81 -10.20
CA ARG A 84 0.07 11.06 -10.87
C ARG A 84 -0.45 12.06 -9.85
N SER A 85 -0.08 13.32 -10.03
CA SER A 85 -0.59 14.41 -9.19
C SER A 85 -2.10 14.51 -9.35
N GLY A 86 -2.82 14.70 -8.24
CA GLY A 86 -4.28 14.77 -8.24
C GLY A 86 -5.00 13.42 -8.26
N ALA A 87 -4.29 12.31 -8.33
CA ALA A 87 -4.90 10.98 -8.39
C ALA A 87 -5.69 10.64 -7.12
N THR A 88 -6.84 9.97 -7.30
CA THR A 88 -7.69 9.43 -6.24
C THR A 88 -7.75 7.91 -6.32
N TRP A 89 -8.06 7.25 -5.21
CA TRP A 89 -8.52 5.86 -5.23
C TRP A 89 -9.93 5.78 -5.81
N THR A 90 -10.79 6.70 -5.37
CA THR A 90 -12.23 6.71 -5.66
C THR A 90 -12.49 7.01 -7.12
N ASN A 91 -13.27 6.15 -7.76
CA ASN A 91 -13.79 6.39 -9.10
C ASN A 91 -15.05 7.27 -9.05
N THR A 92 -15.48 7.75 -10.20
CA THR A 92 -16.80 8.38 -10.40
C THR A 92 -17.62 7.55 -11.38
N ALA A 93 -18.90 7.91 -11.54
CA ALA A 93 -19.74 7.29 -12.55
C ALA A 93 -19.21 7.50 -14.00
N ARG A 94 -18.33 8.49 -14.20
CA ARG A 94 -17.72 8.83 -15.49
C ARG A 94 -16.31 8.29 -15.68
N THR A 95 -15.75 7.64 -14.65
CA THR A 95 -14.42 7.05 -14.76
C THR A 95 -14.42 5.99 -15.86
N MET A 96 -13.56 6.18 -16.85
CA MET A 96 -13.29 5.21 -17.91
C MET A 96 -11.88 4.66 -17.74
N PRO A 97 -11.72 3.34 -17.58
CA PRO A 97 -10.40 2.72 -17.51
C PRO A 97 -9.59 3.01 -18.77
N ASN A 98 -8.42 3.60 -18.63
CA ASN A 98 -7.57 3.97 -19.76
C ASN A 98 -6.08 4.04 -19.38
N LEU A 99 -5.22 4.20 -20.39
CA LEU A 99 -3.78 4.37 -20.25
C LEU A 99 -3.36 5.86 -20.25
N VAL A 100 -4.31 6.77 -20.42
CA VAL A 100 -4.02 8.20 -20.49
C VAL A 100 -3.42 8.67 -19.17
N GLN A 101 -2.36 9.45 -19.28
CA GLN A 101 -1.73 10.10 -18.15
C GLN A 101 -2.36 11.48 -17.99
N ASP A 102 -3.35 11.58 -17.11
CA ASP A 102 -3.79 12.91 -16.72
C ASP A 102 -2.72 13.58 -15.84
N THR A 103 -2.56 14.86 -16.01
CA THR A 103 -1.47 15.61 -15.42
C THR A 103 -1.98 16.68 -14.47
N GLY A 104 -1.80 16.43 -13.18
CA GLY A 104 -1.74 17.50 -12.20
C GLY A 104 -3.04 17.93 -11.57
N ARG A 105 -4.20 17.32 -11.88
CA ARG A 105 -5.50 17.69 -11.28
C ARG A 105 -6.35 16.46 -10.94
N VAL A 106 -7.30 16.66 -10.04
CA VAL A 106 -8.36 15.67 -9.78
C VAL A 106 -9.30 15.63 -10.99
N ALA A 107 -9.42 14.45 -11.60
CA ALA A 107 -10.27 14.20 -12.78
C ALA A 107 -10.89 12.81 -12.70
N ASP A 108 -11.91 12.55 -13.51
CA ASP A 108 -12.67 11.29 -13.47
C ASP A 108 -11.80 10.06 -13.78
N ASP A 109 -10.79 10.21 -14.63
CA ASP A 109 -9.88 9.15 -15.08
C ASP A 109 -8.47 9.23 -14.45
N ASN A 110 -8.18 10.26 -13.66
CA ASN A 110 -6.95 10.36 -12.87
C ASN A 110 -7.09 9.58 -11.54
N VAL A 111 -7.14 8.29 -11.66
CA VAL A 111 -7.40 7.35 -10.57
C VAL A 111 -6.31 6.28 -10.47
N VAL A 112 -6.18 5.66 -9.29
CA VAL A 112 -5.23 4.56 -9.06
C VAL A 112 -5.50 3.40 -10.04
N LEU A 113 -6.75 3.14 -10.42
CA LEU A 113 -7.07 2.13 -11.42
C LEU A 113 -6.33 2.35 -12.75
N SER A 114 -6.31 3.59 -13.27
CA SER A 114 -5.57 3.91 -14.50
C SER A 114 -4.06 3.71 -14.34
N GLN A 115 -3.52 3.91 -13.13
CA GLN A 115 -2.12 3.61 -12.83
C GLN A 115 -1.84 2.10 -12.81
N ILE A 116 -2.76 1.29 -12.29
CA ILE A 116 -2.67 -0.17 -12.33
C ILE A 116 -2.62 -0.64 -13.79
N LEU A 117 -3.48 -0.11 -14.65
CA LEU A 117 -3.49 -0.45 -16.06
C LEU A 117 -2.18 -0.08 -16.77
N ARG A 118 -1.62 1.10 -16.48
CA ARG A 118 -0.30 1.50 -17.01
C ARG A 118 0.82 0.59 -16.53
N LEU A 119 0.80 0.16 -15.26
CA LEU A 119 1.75 -0.82 -14.75
C LEU A 119 1.64 -2.15 -15.50
N VAL A 120 0.42 -2.68 -15.64
CA VAL A 120 0.19 -3.95 -16.36
C VAL A 120 0.65 -3.83 -17.82
N HIS A 121 0.29 -2.75 -18.49
CA HIS A 121 0.73 -2.49 -19.88
C HIS A 121 2.26 -2.41 -19.97
N SER A 122 2.92 -1.67 -19.08
CA SER A 122 4.39 -1.53 -19.09
C SER A 122 5.11 -2.86 -18.85
N VAL A 123 4.55 -3.75 -18.02
CA VAL A 123 5.10 -5.10 -17.83
C VAL A 123 4.84 -5.97 -19.07
N SER A 124 3.65 -5.94 -19.64
CA SER A 124 3.28 -6.75 -20.81
C SER A 124 4.06 -6.38 -22.07
N THR A 125 4.47 -5.12 -22.18
CA THR A 125 5.30 -4.60 -23.30
C THR A 125 6.81 -4.64 -23.03
N GLY A 126 7.24 -5.18 -21.87
CA GLY A 126 8.65 -5.27 -21.50
C GLY A 126 9.30 -3.92 -21.11
N GLN A 127 8.52 -2.86 -20.95
CA GLN A 127 9.03 -1.54 -20.55
C GLN A 127 9.48 -1.48 -19.08
N CYS A 128 8.98 -2.39 -18.25
CA CYS A 128 9.48 -2.58 -16.89
C CYS A 128 9.42 -4.05 -16.49
N SER A 129 10.27 -4.42 -15.53
CA SER A 129 10.29 -5.75 -14.94
C SER A 129 9.02 -6.02 -14.13
N ARG A 130 8.63 -7.29 -14.04
CA ARG A 130 7.53 -7.74 -13.19
C ARG A 130 7.85 -7.44 -11.72
N PRO A 131 7.01 -6.69 -11.00
CA PRO A 131 7.31 -6.29 -9.63
C PRO A 131 7.14 -7.46 -8.65
N GLN A 132 8.03 -7.55 -7.66
CA GLN A 132 7.88 -8.36 -6.45
C GLN A 132 7.26 -7.56 -5.30
N LEU A 133 7.30 -6.22 -5.37
CA LEU A 133 6.63 -5.34 -4.42
C LEU A 133 5.87 -4.24 -5.17
N ILE A 134 4.62 -4.04 -4.79
CA ILE A 134 3.79 -2.95 -5.26
C ILE A 134 3.39 -2.11 -4.06
N ILE A 135 3.74 -0.83 -4.08
CA ILE A 135 3.38 0.14 -3.03
C ILE A 135 2.32 1.08 -3.59
N VAL A 136 1.22 1.28 -2.87
CA VAL A 136 0.19 2.22 -3.28
C VAL A 136 0.00 3.30 -2.22
N ALA A 137 0.35 4.53 -2.56
CA ALA A 137 0.36 5.69 -1.68
C ALA A 137 -0.61 6.77 -2.19
N ALA A 138 -1.89 6.60 -1.92
CA ALA A 138 -2.95 7.53 -2.35
C ALA A 138 -4.03 7.68 -1.28
N GLY A 139 -4.86 8.72 -1.40
CA GLY A 139 -5.96 9.01 -0.48
C GLY A 139 -6.03 10.48 -0.06
N THR A 140 -4.97 11.25 -0.26
CA THR A 140 -4.96 12.69 0.05
C THR A 140 -6.04 13.43 -0.73
N ASN A 141 -6.18 13.13 -2.01
CA ASN A 141 -7.15 13.78 -2.89
C ASN A 141 -8.58 13.29 -2.62
N ASP A 142 -8.77 12.04 -2.20
CA ASP A 142 -10.06 11.52 -1.74
C ASP A 142 -10.56 12.29 -0.48
N ALA A 143 -9.64 12.59 0.43
CA ALA A 143 -9.93 13.38 1.60
C ALA A 143 -10.20 14.86 1.28
N TRP A 144 -9.39 15.46 0.39
CA TRP A 144 -9.40 16.89 0.10
C TRP A 144 -10.55 17.29 -0.81
N PHE A 145 -10.77 16.57 -1.89
CA PHE A 145 -11.72 16.92 -2.92
C PHE A 145 -13.04 16.14 -2.79
N SER A 146 -13.57 16.07 -1.57
CA SER A 146 -14.80 15.33 -1.27
C SER A 146 -16.02 15.78 -2.09
N ALA A 147 -16.08 17.06 -2.51
CA ALA A 147 -17.14 17.56 -3.41
C ALA A 147 -17.08 16.91 -4.80
N LEU A 148 -15.88 16.51 -5.26
CA LEU A 148 -15.68 15.80 -6.52
C LEU A 148 -15.75 14.27 -6.35
N ARG A 149 -15.81 13.80 -5.11
CA ARG A 149 -15.88 12.38 -4.71
C ARG A 149 -16.91 12.20 -3.60
N PRO A 150 -18.19 12.53 -3.84
CA PRO A 150 -19.21 12.61 -2.79
C PRO A 150 -19.40 11.27 -2.06
N HIS A 151 -19.27 10.16 -2.76
CA HIS A 151 -19.45 8.82 -2.20
C HIS A 151 -18.19 8.21 -1.57
N ALA A 152 -17.06 8.92 -1.54
CA ALA A 152 -15.77 8.37 -1.13
C ALA A 152 -15.80 7.71 0.26
N LEU A 153 -16.47 8.31 1.23
CA LEU A 153 -16.50 7.84 2.62
C LEU A 153 -17.82 7.17 3.02
N GLU A 154 -18.67 6.88 2.06
CA GLU A 154 -19.88 6.07 2.29
C GLU A 154 -19.53 4.62 2.61
N ALA A 155 -20.48 3.91 3.24
CA ALA A 155 -20.35 2.49 3.47
C ALA A 155 -20.20 1.75 2.15
N ASP A 156 -19.30 0.77 2.12
CA ASP A 156 -19.06 -0.03 0.93
C ASP A 156 -19.96 -1.26 0.94
N ASP A 157 -21.08 -1.16 0.26
CA ASP A 157 -22.03 -2.26 0.03
C ASP A 157 -21.72 -3.02 -1.28
N SER A 158 -20.66 -2.63 -2.00
CA SER A 158 -20.36 -3.21 -3.29
C SER A 158 -19.80 -4.64 -3.14
N ASN A 159 -20.58 -5.61 -3.65
CA ASN A 159 -20.10 -6.95 -3.99
C ASN A 159 -19.31 -6.95 -5.30
N SER A 160 -18.50 -5.91 -5.55
CA SER A 160 -17.68 -5.80 -6.76
C SER A 160 -16.67 -6.94 -6.81
N ARG A 161 -17.12 -8.07 -7.36
CA ARG A 161 -16.28 -9.23 -7.65
C ARG A 161 -15.62 -8.99 -8.99
N LEU A 162 -14.29 -8.96 -9.00
CA LEU A 162 -13.56 -9.28 -10.23
C LEU A 162 -13.93 -10.69 -10.64
N ALA A 163 -14.20 -10.89 -11.94
CA ALA A 163 -14.40 -12.21 -12.48
C ALA A 163 -13.17 -13.08 -12.11
N SER A 164 -13.41 -14.19 -11.42
CA SER A 164 -12.37 -15.11 -10.97
C SER A 164 -11.60 -15.65 -12.18
N GLY A 165 -10.29 -15.62 -12.13
CA GLY A 165 -9.43 -16.20 -13.14
C GLY A 165 -7.97 -16.03 -12.77
N SER A 166 -7.28 -17.12 -12.53
CA SER A 166 -5.87 -17.16 -12.15
C SER A 166 -5.00 -17.37 -13.39
N ALA A 167 -4.75 -16.35 -14.16
CA ALA A 167 -3.70 -16.40 -15.18
C ALA A 167 -3.24 -14.98 -15.51
N LEU A 168 -1.98 -14.84 -15.85
CA LEU A 168 -1.43 -13.67 -16.53
C LEU A 168 -2.23 -13.43 -17.81
N LEU A 169 -3.13 -12.46 -17.73
CA LEU A 169 -3.95 -12.12 -18.88
C LEU A 169 -3.19 -11.13 -19.77
N PRO A 170 -3.23 -11.30 -21.08
CA PRO A 170 -2.88 -10.22 -22.01
C PRO A 170 -3.64 -8.94 -21.63
N PHE A 171 -3.04 -7.78 -21.86
CA PHE A 171 -3.63 -6.49 -21.48
C PHE A 171 -5.07 -6.31 -22.01
N ASP A 172 -5.34 -6.67 -23.26
CA ASP A 172 -6.66 -6.59 -23.87
C ASP A 172 -7.69 -7.49 -23.16
N SER A 173 -7.27 -8.69 -22.76
CA SER A 173 -8.10 -9.60 -21.96
C SER A 173 -8.40 -9.06 -20.56
N LEU A 174 -7.46 -8.30 -19.97
CA LEU A 174 -7.66 -7.61 -18.71
C LEU A 174 -8.69 -6.49 -18.87
N MET A 175 -8.55 -5.66 -19.90
CA MET A 175 -9.49 -4.58 -20.20
C MET A 175 -10.92 -5.10 -20.38
N ALA A 176 -11.09 -6.23 -21.08
CA ALA A 176 -12.39 -6.87 -21.28
C ALA A 176 -13.03 -7.42 -19.96
N ARG A 177 -12.24 -7.60 -18.90
CA ARG A 177 -12.72 -8.07 -17.58
C ARG A 177 -13.10 -6.95 -16.61
N ILE A 178 -12.82 -5.71 -16.95
CA ILE A 178 -13.22 -4.57 -16.12
C ILE A 178 -14.72 -4.38 -16.29
N VAL A 179 -15.45 -4.65 -15.21
CA VAL A 179 -16.90 -4.56 -15.17
C VAL A 179 -17.32 -3.16 -14.72
N LEU A 180 -18.15 -2.51 -15.50
CA LEU A 180 -18.76 -1.24 -15.15
C LEU A 180 -20.15 -1.45 -14.53
N PRO A 181 -20.62 -0.57 -13.62
CA PRO A 181 -19.94 0.61 -13.11
C PRO A 181 -18.83 0.25 -12.10
N LEU A 182 -17.78 1.08 -12.08
CA LEU A 182 -16.70 0.97 -11.11
C LEU A 182 -17.17 1.36 -9.70
N PRO A 183 -16.55 0.79 -8.63
CA PRO A 183 -16.83 1.20 -7.26
C PRO A 183 -16.54 2.69 -7.06
N GLN A 184 -17.49 3.42 -6.47
CA GLN A 184 -17.38 4.87 -6.23
C GLN A 184 -17.03 5.19 -4.76
N THR A 185 -17.09 4.21 -3.86
CA THR A 185 -16.61 4.37 -2.48
C THR A 185 -15.10 4.14 -2.41
N LEU A 186 -14.43 4.76 -1.45
CA LEU A 186 -13.00 4.58 -1.23
C LEU A 186 -12.67 3.11 -0.91
N ALA A 187 -13.41 2.52 0.03
CA ALA A 187 -13.18 1.14 0.42
C ALA A 187 -13.42 0.16 -0.75
N GLY A 188 -14.46 0.38 -1.55
CA GLY A 188 -14.75 -0.39 -2.76
C GLY A 188 -13.65 -0.26 -3.81
N SER A 189 -13.20 0.97 -4.09
CA SER A 189 -12.11 1.25 -5.05
C SER A 189 -10.78 0.63 -4.61
N VAL A 190 -10.44 0.70 -3.33
CA VAL A 190 -9.24 0.04 -2.78
C VAL A 190 -9.33 -1.47 -2.96
N ARG A 191 -10.46 -2.09 -2.57
CA ARG A 191 -10.64 -3.54 -2.73
C ARG A 191 -10.57 -3.96 -4.18
N TYR A 192 -11.25 -3.24 -5.07
CA TYR A 192 -11.24 -3.52 -6.50
C TYR A 192 -9.84 -3.43 -7.10
N GLY A 193 -9.13 -2.32 -6.88
CA GLY A 193 -7.77 -2.13 -7.38
C GLY A 193 -6.78 -3.15 -6.85
N CYS A 194 -6.81 -3.45 -5.53
CA CYS A 194 -5.94 -4.46 -4.92
C CYS A 194 -6.23 -5.87 -5.42
N SER A 195 -7.51 -6.21 -5.65
CA SER A 195 -7.88 -7.50 -6.23
C SER A 195 -7.37 -7.63 -7.67
N LEU A 196 -7.45 -6.54 -8.45
CA LEU A 196 -6.89 -6.49 -9.80
C LEU A 196 -5.37 -6.68 -9.80
N LEU A 197 -4.67 -6.00 -8.88
CA LEU A 197 -3.22 -6.18 -8.70
C LEU A 197 -2.85 -7.63 -8.37
N ARG A 198 -3.62 -8.30 -7.50
CA ARG A 198 -3.41 -9.72 -7.18
C ARG A 198 -3.61 -10.64 -8.38
N VAL A 199 -4.61 -10.37 -9.20
CA VAL A 199 -4.83 -11.14 -10.43
C VAL A 199 -3.66 -10.97 -11.41
N CYS A 200 -3.20 -9.72 -11.60
CA CYS A 200 -2.12 -9.42 -12.54
C CYS A 200 -0.73 -9.82 -12.01
N PHE A 201 -0.52 -9.74 -10.70
CA PHE A 201 0.78 -9.95 -10.04
C PHE A 201 0.62 -10.83 -8.79
N PRO A 202 0.23 -12.11 -8.92
CA PRO A 202 -0.08 -12.98 -7.78
C PRO A 202 1.10 -13.18 -6.83
N GLU A 203 2.34 -13.12 -7.31
CA GLU A 203 3.55 -13.28 -6.51
C GLU A 203 4.03 -11.97 -5.85
N ALA A 204 3.44 -10.83 -6.24
CA ALA A 204 3.86 -9.55 -5.69
C ALA A 204 3.30 -9.33 -4.28
N LYS A 205 4.14 -8.87 -3.36
CA LYS A 205 3.67 -8.27 -2.11
C LYS A 205 3.04 -6.92 -2.43
N ILE A 206 1.85 -6.65 -1.89
CA ILE A 206 1.16 -5.38 -2.04
C ILE A 206 1.13 -4.71 -0.67
N VAL A 207 1.62 -3.47 -0.58
CA VAL A 207 1.60 -2.66 0.64
C VAL A 207 0.88 -1.35 0.36
N LEU A 208 -0.11 -1.02 1.19
CA LEU A 208 -0.83 0.24 1.10
C LEU A 208 -0.25 1.25 2.09
N LEU A 209 -0.17 2.50 1.67
CA LEU A 209 0.19 3.62 2.53
C LEU A 209 -1.02 4.53 2.68
N THR A 210 -1.39 4.88 3.93
CA THR A 210 -2.42 5.90 4.16
C THR A 210 -1.89 7.29 3.79
N PRO A 211 -2.77 8.29 3.52
CA PRO A 211 -2.33 9.64 3.19
C PRO A 211 -1.52 10.28 4.34
N LEU A 212 -0.62 11.19 4.00
CA LEU A 212 0.07 12.05 4.95
C LEU A 212 -0.89 13.05 5.58
N GLN A 213 -0.57 13.57 6.77
CA GLN A 213 -1.24 14.76 7.28
C GLN A 213 -0.97 15.96 6.36
N THR A 214 -1.92 16.88 6.28
CA THR A 214 -1.84 18.09 5.45
C THR A 214 -2.50 19.25 6.17
N THR A 215 -2.11 20.49 5.85
CA THR A 215 -2.79 21.69 6.35
C THR A 215 -4.11 21.96 5.61
N ALA A 216 -4.24 21.46 4.39
CA ALA A 216 -5.42 21.68 3.53
C ALA A 216 -6.67 20.92 3.99
N VAL A 217 -6.49 19.82 4.73
CA VAL A 217 -7.59 18.95 5.20
C VAL A 217 -7.48 18.75 6.69
N SER A 218 -8.59 18.65 7.40
CA SER A 218 -8.57 18.35 8.84
C SER A 218 -7.93 17.00 9.11
N PHE A 219 -7.25 16.87 10.24
CA PHE A 219 -6.65 15.58 10.64
C PHE A 219 -7.71 14.48 10.79
N ALA A 220 -8.90 14.83 11.28
CA ALA A 220 -10.01 13.88 11.40
C ALA A 220 -10.41 13.28 10.04
N ARG A 221 -10.46 14.10 8.98
CA ARG A 221 -10.78 13.63 7.63
C ARG A 221 -9.66 12.76 7.05
N ILE A 222 -8.40 13.14 7.23
CA ILE A 222 -7.24 12.32 6.82
C ILE A 222 -7.26 10.97 7.53
N ARG A 223 -7.52 10.97 8.85
CA ARG A 223 -7.62 9.75 9.64
C ARG A 223 -8.78 8.87 9.18
N GLN A 224 -9.97 9.44 8.97
CA GLN A 224 -11.13 8.70 8.45
C GLN A 224 -10.82 8.04 7.09
N THR A 225 -10.13 8.76 6.20
CA THR A 225 -9.67 8.22 4.92
C THR A 225 -8.68 7.06 5.13
N GLY A 226 -7.70 7.24 6.01
CA GLY A 226 -6.75 6.19 6.38
C GLY A 226 -7.41 4.96 7.01
N ASP A 227 -8.43 5.15 7.85
CA ASP A 227 -9.20 4.07 8.47
C ASP A 227 -10.00 3.29 7.41
N SER A 228 -10.61 3.97 6.43
CA SER A 228 -11.31 3.34 5.31
C SER A 228 -10.37 2.50 4.44
N ILE A 229 -9.18 3.03 4.08
CA ILE A 229 -8.14 2.28 3.36
C ILE A 229 -7.70 1.06 4.16
N SER A 230 -7.45 1.24 5.46
CA SER A 230 -7.00 0.15 6.34
C SER A 230 -8.04 -0.96 6.49
N ALA A 231 -9.30 -0.60 6.66
CA ALA A 231 -10.40 -1.56 6.73
C ALA A 231 -10.55 -2.36 5.43
N ALA A 232 -10.45 -1.69 4.28
CA ALA A 232 -10.50 -2.35 2.97
C ALA A 232 -9.31 -3.31 2.77
N ALA A 233 -8.10 -2.88 3.13
CA ALA A 233 -6.88 -3.68 3.06
C ALA A 233 -6.96 -4.91 3.98
N HIS A 234 -7.44 -4.74 5.20
CA HIS A 234 -7.59 -5.83 6.18
C HIS A 234 -8.50 -6.93 5.65
N ARG A 235 -9.62 -6.60 4.98
CA ARG A 235 -10.50 -7.58 4.33
C ARG A 235 -9.79 -8.42 3.26
N LEU A 236 -8.70 -7.92 2.72
CA LEU A 236 -7.86 -8.58 1.74
C LEU A 236 -6.58 -9.15 2.35
N SER A 237 -6.41 -9.11 3.68
CA SER A 237 -5.17 -9.49 4.36
C SER A 237 -3.93 -8.79 3.78
N LEU A 238 -4.06 -7.50 3.45
CA LEU A 238 -2.97 -6.69 2.94
C LEU A 238 -2.37 -5.80 4.04
N PRO A 239 -1.03 -5.69 4.12
CA PRO A 239 -0.39 -4.80 5.06
C PRO A 239 -0.61 -3.33 4.71
N VAL A 240 -0.73 -2.51 5.75
CA VAL A 240 -0.89 -1.06 5.65
C VAL A 240 0.15 -0.36 6.53
N VAL A 241 0.82 0.65 5.98
CA VAL A 241 1.62 1.60 6.74
C VAL A 241 0.81 2.87 6.98
N ARG A 242 0.53 3.16 8.23
CA ARG A 242 -0.27 4.32 8.66
C ARG A 242 0.59 5.60 8.64
N GLN A 243 0.80 6.18 7.44
CA GLN A 243 1.58 7.42 7.30
C GLN A 243 0.93 8.60 8.03
N ASP A 244 -0.39 8.66 8.14
CA ASP A 244 -1.11 9.66 8.94
C ASP A 244 -0.65 9.72 10.40
N SER A 245 -0.14 8.62 10.93
CA SER A 245 0.33 8.52 12.32
C SER A 245 1.85 8.47 12.42
N LEU A 246 2.53 7.73 11.54
CA LEU A 246 3.96 7.43 11.63
C LEU A 246 4.86 8.49 10.98
N CYS A 247 4.34 9.23 9.99
CA CYS A 247 5.13 10.19 9.23
C CYS A 247 5.58 11.41 10.06
N CYS A 248 6.66 12.05 9.61
CA CYS A 248 7.16 13.29 10.20
C CYS A 248 6.26 14.52 9.94
N VAL A 249 5.43 14.49 8.90
CA VAL A 249 4.50 15.58 8.56
C VAL A 249 3.34 15.57 9.57
N LYS A 250 3.30 16.56 10.45
CA LYS A 250 2.23 16.76 11.43
C LYS A 250 1.51 18.07 11.13
N ARG A 251 0.21 18.02 10.92
CA ARG A 251 -0.61 19.19 10.59
C ARG A 251 -0.39 20.35 11.56
N SER A 252 -0.32 20.06 12.87
CA SER A 252 -0.13 21.07 13.91
C SER A 252 1.20 21.81 13.79
N GLU A 253 2.26 21.14 13.32
CA GLU A 253 3.56 21.74 13.09
C GLU A 253 3.64 22.46 11.75
N GLU A 254 3.08 21.89 10.70
CA GLU A 254 3.08 22.49 9.37
C GLU A 254 2.22 23.76 9.30
N LEU A 255 1.18 23.89 10.14
CA LEU A 255 0.42 25.12 10.31
C LEU A 255 1.23 26.26 10.95
N LYS A 256 2.21 25.94 11.81
CA LYS A 256 3.09 26.93 12.44
C LYS A 256 4.23 27.35 11.51
N ARG A 257 4.79 26.36 10.80
CA ARG A 257 5.89 26.53 9.84
C ARG A 257 5.94 25.33 8.91
N HIS A 258 6.20 25.53 7.66
CA HIS A 258 6.36 24.45 6.68
C HIS A 258 7.73 23.79 6.82
N ARG A 259 7.89 22.95 7.86
CA ARG A 259 9.17 22.30 8.17
C ARG A 259 9.47 21.15 7.18
N TYR A 260 8.48 20.32 6.91
CA TYR A 260 8.61 19.11 6.10
C TYR A 260 7.85 19.18 4.78
N THR A 261 7.08 20.25 4.60
CA THR A 261 6.37 20.55 3.36
C THR A 261 6.75 21.94 2.85
N TYR A 262 6.45 22.23 1.60
CA TYR A 262 6.62 23.59 1.08
C TYR A 262 5.31 24.35 0.95
N ASP A 263 4.17 23.67 1.03
CA ASP A 263 2.83 24.26 0.93
C ASP A 263 1.82 23.69 1.95
N GLY A 264 2.32 22.97 2.96
CA GLY A 264 1.50 22.32 3.97
C GLY A 264 0.94 20.95 3.55
N THR A 265 1.19 20.49 2.32
CA THR A 265 0.69 19.22 1.78
C THR A 265 1.79 18.40 1.12
N HIS A 266 2.55 19.03 0.24
CA HIS A 266 3.57 18.35 -0.54
C HIS A 266 4.92 18.43 0.18
N THR A 267 5.57 17.30 0.34
CA THR A 267 6.85 17.23 1.04
C THR A 267 7.91 18.07 0.32
N ASN A 268 8.70 18.79 1.11
CA ASN A 268 9.99 19.29 0.68
C ASN A 268 11.02 18.15 0.72
N GLU A 269 12.27 18.42 0.35
CA GLU A 269 13.32 17.40 0.31
C GLU A 269 13.56 16.75 1.69
N LEU A 270 13.55 17.54 2.75
CA LEU A 270 13.72 17.04 4.13
C LEU A 270 12.57 16.13 4.53
N GLY A 271 11.31 16.54 4.27
CA GLY A 271 10.13 15.74 4.57
C GLY A 271 10.09 14.44 3.77
N ALA A 272 10.42 14.50 2.49
CA ALA A 272 10.52 13.33 1.61
C ALA A 272 11.57 12.33 2.12
N ARG A 273 12.76 12.82 2.49
CA ARG A 273 13.85 12.00 3.04
C ARG A 273 13.45 11.37 4.38
N MET A 274 12.91 12.14 5.32
CA MET A 274 12.47 11.63 6.62
C MET A 274 11.38 10.58 6.49
N ASN A 275 10.40 10.81 5.60
CA ASN A 275 9.34 9.85 5.33
C ASN A 275 9.90 8.54 4.73
N ALA A 276 10.85 8.63 3.80
CA ALA A 276 11.49 7.46 3.19
C ALA A 276 12.22 6.59 4.23
N HIS A 277 12.88 7.18 5.23
CA HIS A 277 13.53 6.40 6.32
C HIS A 277 12.49 5.61 7.13
N ILE A 278 11.34 6.22 7.43
CA ILE A 278 10.24 5.53 8.13
C ILE A 278 9.72 4.39 7.26
N LEU A 279 9.47 4.67 5.98
CA LEU A 279 8.95 3.68 5.03
C LEU A 279 9.95 2.54 4.79
N ALA A 280 11.23 2.81 4.65
CA ALA A 280 12.26 1.79 4.48
C ALA A 280 12.24 0.79 5.63
N ARG A 281 12.17 1.28 6.88
CA ARG A 281 12.08 0.43 8.07
C ARG A 281 10.79 -0.42 8.06
N GLU A 282 9.64 0.21 7.82
CA GLU A 282 8.35 -0.51 7.84
C GLU A 282 8.25 -1.51 6.70
N LEU A 283 8.69 -1.17 5.49
CA LEU A 283 8.70 -2.07 4.35
C LEU A 283 9.64 -3.25 4.58
N THR A 284 10.84 -3.04 5.10
CA THR A 284 11.77 -4.13 5.47
C THR A 284 11.13 -5.07 6.49
N ARG A 285 10.47 -4.52 7.52
CA ARG A 285 9.75 -5.33 8.52
C ARG A 285 8.59 -6.14 7.90
N LEU A 286 7.81 -5.53 7.01
CA LEU A 286 6.63 -6.16 6.38
C LEU A 286 7.00 -7.17 5.31
N THR A 287 8.08 -6.95 4.59
CA THR A 287 8.52 -7.86 3.53
C THR A 287 9.42 -8.98 4.03
N GLY A 288 10.13 -8.75 5.14
CA GLY A 288 11.19 -9.63 5.62
C GLY A 288 12.44 -9.60 4.73
N TRP A 289 12.55 -8.64 3.79
CA TRP A 289 13.69 -8.52 2.89
C TRP A 289 14.90 -7.84 3.57
N ARG A 290 16.10 -8.12 3.06
CA ARG A 290 17.36 -7.59 3.59
C ARG A 290 18.15 -6.80 2.54
#